data_747bfeb0d3b1c3cbdfaccb803da37c41
#
_entry.id   747bfeb0d3b1c3cbdfaccb803da37c41
#
_cell.length_a   1.000
_cell.length_b   1.000
_cell.length_c   1.000
_cell.angle_alpha   90.00
_cell.angle_beta   90.00
_cell.angle_gamma   90.00
#
_symmetry.space_group_name_H-M   'P 1'
#
loop_
_entity.id
_entity.type
_entity.pdbx_description
1 polymer ?
#
loop_
_entity_poly.entity_id
_entity_poly.type
_entity_poly.pdbx_seq_one_letter_code
_entity_poly.pdbx_strand_id
1 'polypeptide(L)'
;MESRFFITEDIKEHKKGRDILNILKNYSIVSSEAEFLKILKEKKSGFEKEKGYFLFTVKKGRFLKSYHLDENFQKIKEEYYLSYENNCPFNCVYCYLRDYYSHGACIFYVNTEDMFHELDKHTGKNEMISCGIVNDSLVFDNITNISHDLINYFKNRKDLIL
;
A
#
# COMPACT_ATOMS: atom_id res chain seq x y z
N MET A 1 -26.43 -6.61 -0.80
CA MET A 1 -25.35 -6.13 -1.69
C MET A 1 -24.03 -6.58 -1.08
N GLU A 2 -23.23 -7.31 -1.82
CA GLU A 2 -21.98 -7.85 -1.32
C GLU A 2 -20.97 -6.72 -1.09
N SER A 3 -20.28 -6.74 0.07
CA SER A 3 -19.29 -5.70 0.37
C SER A 3 -18.09 -5.79 -0.57
N ARG A 4 -17.61 -4.63 -1.01
CA ARG A 4 -16.36 -4.52 -1.77
C ARG A 4 -15.14 -4.29 -0.86
N PHE A 5 -15.38 -3.91 0.40
CA PHE A 5 -14.35 -3.64 1.39
C PHE A 5 -14.25 -4.81 2.35
N PHE A 6 -13.04 -5.22 2.59
CA PHE A 6 -12.68 -6.26 3.55
C PHE A 6 -11.69 -5.69 4.55
N ILE A 7 -11.75 -6.18 5.78
CA ILE A 7 -10.82 -5.82 6.84
C ILE A 7 -10.37 -7.06 7.59
N THR A 8 -9.16 -7.01 8.17
CA THR A 8 -8.77 -7.94 9.25
C THR A 8 -9.09 -7.32 10.61
N GLU A 9 -9.33 -8.12 11.63
CA GLU A 9 -9.76 -7.62 12.95
C GLU A 9 -8.69 -6.76 13.64
N ASP A 10 -7.41 -7.06 13.40
CA ASP A 10 -6.25 -6.40 13.98
C ASP A 10 -6.05 -4.95 13.54
N ILE A 11 -6.72 -4.50 12.47
CA ILE A 11 -6.64 -3.09 12.05
C ILE A 11 -7.10 -2.11 13.12
N LYS A 12 -7.96 -2.54 14.05
CA LYS A 12 -8.47 -1.71 15.16
C LYS A 12 -7.37 -1.27 16.12
N GLU A 13 -6.28 -2.01 16.20
CA GLU A 13 -5.14 -1.71 17.06
C GLU A 13 -4.34 -0.51 16.54
N HIS A 14 -4.43 -0.22 15.25
CA HIS A 14 -3.71 0.84 14.55
C HIS A 14 -4.55 2.10 14.39
N LYS A 15 -3.92 3.27 14.58
CA LYS A 15 -4.64 4.56 14.45
C LYS A 15 -5.27 4.69 13.07
N LYS A 16 -4.50 4.45 12.01
CA LYS A 16 -4.98 4.52 10.62
C LYS A 16 -6.16 3.56 10.37
N GLY A 17 -6.10 2.36 10.94
CA GLY A 17 -7.20 1.39 10.86
C GLY A 17 -8.49 1.90 11.49
N ARG A 18 -8.43 2.53 12.67
CA ARG A 18 -9.59 3.15 13.32
C ARG A 18 -10.15 4.31 12.50
N ASP A 19 -9.29 5.15 11.93
CA ASP A 19 -9.70 6.26 11.08
C ASP A 19 -10.46 5.75 9.84
N ILE A 20 -9.97 4.69 9.21
CA ILE A 20 -10.63 4.02 8.07
C ILE A 20 -11.99 3.44 8.47
N LEU A 21 -12.08 2.76 9.62
CA LEU A 21 -13.34 2.19 10.10
C LEU A 21 -14.42 3.24 10.35
N ASN A 22 -14.06 4.46 10.75
CA ASN A 22 -15.00 5.57 10.89
C ASN A 22 -15.60 6.03 9.55
N ILE A 23 -14.91 5.78 8.45
CA ILE A 23 -15.33 6.17 7.09
C ILE A 23 -16.13 5.04 6.42
N LEU A 24 -15.70 3.80 6.61
CA LEU A 24 -16.31 2.64 5.96
C LEU A 24 -17.67 2.30 6.60
N LYS A 25 -18.74 2.42 5.79
CA LYS A 25 -20.10 2.08 6.23
C LYS A 25 -20.43 0.58 6.10
N ASN A 26 -19.73 -0.13 5.22
CA ASN A 26 -20.05 -1.50 4.85
C ASN A 26 -18.76 -2.27 4.52
N TYR A 27 -18.46 -3.31 5.29
CA TYR A 27 -17.28 -4.14 5.09
C TYR A 27 -17.53 -5.58 5.57
N SER A 28 -16.73 -6.51 5.07
CA SER A 28 -16.67 -7.89 5.55
C SER A 28 -15.39 -8.11 6.35
N ILE A 29 -15.46 -8.93 7.38
CA ILE A 29 -14.30 -9.28 8.20
C ILE A 29 -13.71 -10.59 7.68
N VAL A 30 -12.38 -10.63 7.55
CA VAL A 30 -11.60 -11.83 7.23
C VAL A 30 -10.49 -12.01 8.26
N SER A 31 -10.03 -13.23 8.47
CA SER A 31 -8.99 -13.53 9.45
C SER A 31 -7.59 -13.14 8.96
N SER A 32 -7.40 -13.05 7.64
CA SER A 32 -6.09 -12.76 7.04
C SER A 32 -6.21 -12.36 5.57
N GLU A 33 -5.12 -11.78 5.03
CA GLU A 33 -4.95 -11.56 3.60
C GLU A 33 -5.09 -12.86 2.79
N ALA A 34 -4.56 -13.97 3.31
CA ALA A 34 -4.66 -15.28 2.64
C ALA A 34 -6.11 -15.76 2.52
N GLU A 35 -6.94 -15.57 3.54
CA GLU A 35 -8.36 -15.87 3.48
C GLU A 35 -9.08 -14.99 2.46
N PHE A 36 -8.81 -13.68 2.47
CA PHE A 36 -9.37 -12.77 1.49
C PHE A 36 -9.06 -13.20 0.05
N LEU A 37 -7.79 -13.52 -0.26
CA LEU A 37 -7.39 -13.99 -1.58
C LEU A 37 -8.02 -15.33 -1.95
N LYS A 38 -8.23 -16.22 -0.97
CA LYS A 38 -8.96 -17.48 -1.18
C LYS A 38 -10.41 -17.23 -1.58
N ILE A 39 -11.10 -16.32 -0.88
CA ILE A 39 -12.49 -15.92 -1.21
C ILE A 39 -12.57 -15.38 -2.64
N LEU A 40 -11.62 -14.54 -3.07
CA LEU A 40 -11.59 -14.01 -4.43
C LEU A 40 -11.41 -15.11 -5.47
N LYS A 41 -10.49 -16.04 -5.21
CA LYS A 41 -10.24 -17.19 -6.10
C LYS A 41 -11.46 -18.08 -6.26
N GLU A 42 -12.19 -18.32 -5.17
CA GLU A 42 -13.42 -19.11 -5.19
C GLU A 42 -14.54 -18.44 -6.00
N LYS A 43 -14.58 -17.10 -5.99
CA LYS A 43 -15.55 -16.32 -6.81
C LYS A 43 -15.32 -16.43 -8.31
N LYS A 44 -14.13 -16.81 -8.75
CA LYS A 44 -13.76 -16.93 -10.17
C LYS A 44 -14.11 -15.70 -11.02
N SER A 45 -14.02 -14.52 -10.40
CA SER A 45 -14.49 -13.27 -11.02
C SER A 45 -13.55 -12.73 -12.09
N GLY A 46 -12.30 -13.18 -12.11
CA GLY A 46 -11.25 -12.72 -13.02
C GLY A 46 -10.62 -11.40 -12.56
N PHE A 47 -9.37 -11.18 -12.96
CA PHE A 47 -8.49 -10.11 -12.52
C PHE A 47 -9.13 -8.71 -12.58
N GLU A 48 -9.81 -8.37 -13.67
CA GLU A 48 -10.41 -7.03 -13.82
C GLU A 48 -11.56 -6.75 -12.84
N LYS A 49 -12.38 -7.77 -12.55
CA LYS A 49 -13.45 -7.62 -11.56
C LYS A 49 -12.90 -7.58 -10.14
N GLU A 50 -11.80 -8.27 -9.89
CA GLU A 50 -11.12 -8.26 -8.59
C GLU A 50 -10.58 -6.89 -8.23
N LYS A 51 -10.25 -6.02 -9.19
CA LYS A 51 -9.86 -4.62 -8.97
C LYS A 51 -10.91 -3.77 -8.23
N GLY A 52 -12.14 -4.24 -8.17
CA GLY A 52 -13.20 -3.64 -7.37
C GLY A 52 -13.24 -4.08 -5.91
N TYR A 53 -12.36 -4.95 -5.45
CA TYR A 53 -12.27 -5.41 -4.07
C TYR A 53 -11.05 -4.83 -3.36
N PHE A 54 -11.26 -4.42 -2.12
CA PHE A 54 -10.28 -3.69 -1.30
C PHE A 54 -10.12 -4.37 0.05
N LEU A 55 -8.87 -4.63 0.45
CA LEU A 55 -8.54 -5.14 1.78
C LEU A 55 -7.75 -4.10 2.57
N PHE A 56 -8.18 -3.83 3.80
CA PHE A 56 -7.39 -3.12 4.81
C PHE A 56 -6.90 -4.13 5.85
N THR A 57 -5.59 -4.21 6.04
CA THR A 57 -4.95 -5.23 6.89
C THR A 57 -3.64 -4.72 7.49
N VAL A 58 -3.03 -5.52 8.35
CA VAL A 58 -1.75 -5.23 8.99
C VAL A 58 -0.61 -5.92 8.24
N LYS A 59 0.44 -5.19 7.90
CA LYS A 59 1.63 -5.74 7.24
C LYS A 59 2.55 -6.43 8.24
N LYS A 60 2.91 -7.68 7.95
CA LYS A 60 3.83 -8.51 8.76
C LYS A 60 5.29 -8.47 8.27
N GLY A 61 5.65 -7.55 7.40
CA GLY A 61 6.98 -7.49 6.81
C GLY A 61 7.46 -6.07 6.65
N ARG A 62 8.60 -5.89 5.99
CA ARG A 62 9.20 -4.59 5.75
C ARG A 62 8.34 -3.74 4.82
N PHE A 63 8.21 -2.46 5.15
CA PHE A 63 7.62 -1.45 4.29
C PHE A 63 8.62 -0.92 3.27
N LEU A 64 9.87 -0.72 3.70
CA LEU A 64 10.94 -0.21 2.85
C LEU A 64 11.61 -1.36 2.11
N LYS A 65 11.57 -1.29 0.78
CA LYS A 65 12.18 -2.29 -0.11
C LYS A 65 13.17 -1.60 -1.04
N SER A 66 14.34 -2.21 -1.24
CA SER A 66 15.33 -1.70 -2.20
C SER A 66 14.81 -1.84 -3.63
N TYR A 67 15.11 -0.82 -4.41
CA TYR A 67 14.85 -0.78 -5.84
C TYR A 67 16.16 -0.40 -6.53
N HIS A 68 16.57 -1.15 -7.55
CA HIS A 68 17.79 -0.87 -8.27
C HIS A 68 17.49 0.10 -9.41
N LEU A 69 18.03 1.31 -9.30
CA LEU A 69 18.08 2.24 -10.42
C LEU A 69 19.10 1.79 -11.46
N ASP A 70 18.84 2.17 -12.72
CA ASP A 70 19.81 2.09 -13.79
C ASP A 70 21.05 2.94 -13.43
N GLU A 71 22.26 2.45 -13.71
CA GLU A 71 23.56 3.03 -13.35
C GLU A 71 23.77 4.48 -13.84
N ASN A 72 22.86 5.00 -14.65
CA ASN A 72 22.89 6.36 -15.18
C ASN A 72 22.46 7.46 -14.18
N PHE A 73 21.93 7.12 -13.01
CA PHE A 73 21.54 8.08 -11.98
C PHE A 73 22.63 8.32 -10.93
N GLN A 74 23.74 8.91 -11.37
CA GLN A 74 24.96 9.11 -10.56
C GLN A 74 24.82 9.93 -9.26
N LYS A 75 23.69 10.58 -9.01
CA LYS A 75 23.49 11.43 -7.82
C LYS A 75 22.72 10.75 -6.69
N ILE A 76 22.05 9.64 -6.96
CA ILE A 76 21.26 8.88 -6.00
C ILE A 76 22.07 7.63 -5.65
N LYS A 77 22.38 7.47 -4.36
CA LYS A 77 23.17 6.32 -3.90
C LYS A 77 22.38 5.02 -3.96
N GLU A 78 21.16 5.07 -3.45
CA GLU A 78 20.25 3.92 -3.40
C GLU A 78 18.83 4.43 -3.53
N GLU A 79 17.98 3.66 -4.17
CA GLU A 79 16.55 3.90 -4.25
C GLU A 79 15.81 2.81 -3.49
N TYR A 80 14.83 3.26 -2.71
CA TYR A 80 13.89 2.41 -2.01
C TYR A 80 12.47 2.78 -2.40
N TYR A 81 11.55 1.85 -2.23
CA TYR A 81 10.13 2.17 -2.33
C TYR A 81 9.36 1.73 -1.08
N LEU A 82 8.33 2.51 -0.76
CA LEU A 82 7.41 2.21 0.31
C LEU A 82 6.30 1.29 -0.20
N SER A 83 6.20 0.13 0.42
CA SER A 83 5.20 -0.89 0.10
C SER A 83 4.06 -0.87 1.13
N TYR A 84 3.37 0.27 1.27
CA TYR A 84 2.21 0.41 2.17
C TYR A 84 0.89 0.03 1.50
N GLU A 85 0.90 -0.16 0.22
CA GLU A 85 -0.22 -0.64 -0.56
C GLU A 85 0.24 -1.50 -1.73
N ASN A 86 -0.63 -2.36 -2.22
CA ASN A 86 -0.38 -3.23 -3.36
C ASN A 86 -1.54 -3.13 -4.35
N ASN A 87 -1.19 -3.19 -5.64
CA ASN A 87 -2.13 -3.16 -6.75
C ASN A 87 -2.92 -1.84 -6.86
N CYS A 88 -3.70 -1.71 -7.92
CA CYS A 88 -4.39 -0.48 -8.26
C CYS A 88 -5.73 -0.81 -8.95
N PRO A 89 -6.84 -0.12 -8.61
CA PRO A 89 -8.14 -0.37 -9.20
C PRO A 89 -8.26 0.17 -10.64
N PHE A 90 -7.35 1.03 -11.07
CA PHE A 90 -7.35 1.58 -12.41
C PHE A 90 -6.91 0.56 -13.45
N ASN A 91 -7.43 0.68 -14.66
CA ASN A 91 -7.14 -0.24 -15.75
C ASN A 91 -6.41 0.49 -16.89
N CYS A 92 -5.33 1.20 -16.57
CA CYS A 92 -4.53 1.94 -17.54
C CYS A 92 -3.94 1.00 -18.59
N VAL A 93 -4.12 1.31 -19.87
CA VAL A 93 -3.71 0.44 -20.98
C VAL A 93 -2.18 0.23 -21.07
N TYR A 94 -1.42 1.17 -20.54
CA TYR A 94 0.06 1.14 -20.48
C TYR A 94 0.63 0.56 -19.17
N CYS A 95 -0.22 0.08 -18.26
CA CYS A 95 0.21 -0.32 -16.93
C CYS A 95 0.89 -1.68 -16.95
N TYR A 96 2.18 -1.74 -16.60
CA TYR A 96 2.92 -3.00 -16.48
C TYR A 96 2.49 -3.86 -15.28
N LEU A 97 1.79 -3.28 -14.28
CA LEU A 97 1.30 -4.00 -13.10
C LEU A 97 0.18 -4.98 -13.40
N ARG A 98 -0.41 -4.94 -14.60
CA ARG A 98 -1.49 -5.86 -14.99
C ARG A 98 -1.07 -7.33 -14.89
N ASP A 99 0.20 -7.62 -15.17
CA ASP A 99 0.76 -8.98 -15.14
C ASP A 99 1.70 -9.19 -13.94
N TYR A 100 1.82 -8.20 -13.05
CA TYR A 100 2.73 -8.27 -11.91
C TYR A 100 2.13 -9.05 -10.74
N TYR A 101 0.84 -8.89 -10.48
CA TYR A 101 0.13 -9.56 -9.40
C TYR A 101 -0.72 -10.73 -9.92
N SER A 102 -0.82 -11.79 -9.11
CA SER A 102 -1.68 -12.95 -9.39
C SER A 102 -3.17 -12.69 -9.12
N HIS A 103 -3.53 -11.51 -8.62
CA HIS A 103 -4.90 -11.07 -8.31
C HIS A 103 -5.09 -9.59 -8.64
N GLY A 104 -6.32 -9.19 -8.90
CA GLY A 104 -6.66 -7.78 -9.18
C GLY A 104 -6.95 -6.94 -7.95
N ALA A 105 -7.21 -7.55 -6.78
CA ALA A 105 -7.64 -6.83 -5.59
C ALA A 105 -6.56 -5.90 -5.03
N CYS A 106 -7.00 -4.77 -4.48
CA CYS A 106 -6.14 -3.75 -3.91
C CYS A 106 -6.02 -3.93 -2.39
N ILE A 107 -4.81 -3.82 -1.85
CA ILE A 107 -4.52 -4.03 -0.44
C ILE A 107 -3.85 -2.79 0.12
N PHE A 108 -4.34 -2.29 1.25
CA PHE A 108 -3.72 -1.22 2.02
C PHE A 108 -3.34 -1.72 3.42
N TYR A 109 -2.11 -1.44 3.84
CA TYR A 109 -1.57 -1.82 5.14
C TYR A 109 -1.69 -0.66 6.12
N VAL A 110 -2.49 -0.85 7.17
CA VAL A 110 -2.91 0.21 8.08
C VAL A 110 -1.88 0.57 9.16
N ASN A 111 -0.90 -0.28 9.42
CA ASN A 111 0.14 -0.04 10.42
C ASN A 111 1.22 0.92 9.92
N THR A 112 0.80 2.11 9.52
CA THR A 112 1.69 3.16 8.96
C THR A 112 2.67 3.70 9.97
N GLU A 113 2.40 3.60 11.27
CA GLU A 113 3.33 3.89 12.34
C GLU A 113 4.58 3.00 12.29
N ASP A 114 4.44 1.71 11.96
CA ASP A 114 5.57 0.79 11.77
C ASP A 114 6.40 1.20 10.56
N MET A 115 5.76 1.66 9.49
CA MET A 115 6.41 2.20 8.30
C MET A 115 7.28 3.42 8.64
N PHE A 116 6.73 4.40 9.37
CA PHE A 116 7.49 5.58 9.78
C PHE A 116 8.62 5.21 10.74
N HIS A 117 8.40 4.28 11.66
CA HIS A 117 9.45 3.77 12.53
C HIS A 117 10.58 3.05 11.78
N GLU A 118 10.26 2.33 10.69
CA GLU A 118 11.27 1.75 9.81
C GLU A 118 12.08 2.84 9.09
N LEU A 119 11.42 3.89 8.59
CA LEU A 119 12.06 5.05 7.99
C LEU A 119 12.93 5.84 8.99
N ASP A 120 12.54 5.92 10.26
CA ASP A 120 13.34 6.59 11.30
C ASP A 120 14.68 5.89 11.55
N LYS A 121 14.71 4.58 11.39
CA LYS A 121 15.94 3.77 11.50
C LYS A 121 16.82 3.88 10.25
N HIS A 122 16.26 4.37 9.16
CA HIS A 122 16.94 4.52 7.90
C HIS A 122 17.61 5.91 7.84
N THR A 123 18.94 5.94 7.83
CA THR A 123 19.74 7.17 7.99
C THR A 123 20.62 7.45 6.78
N GLY A 124 20.22 6.98 5.62
CA GLY A 124 20.96 7.19 4.37
C GLY A 124 20.97 8.66 3.95
N LYS A 125 22.10 9.13 3.40
CA LYS A 125 22.18 10.44 2.77
C LYS A 125 22.08 10.30 1.27
N ASN A 126 21.26 11.14 0.64
CA ASN A 126 21.01 11.15 -0.81
C ASN A 126 20.34 9.86 -1.30
N GLU A 127 19.48 9.29 -0.49
CA GLU A 127 18.64 8.16 -0.87
C GLU A 127 17.25 8.67 -1.29
N MET A 128 16.71 8.05 -2.31
CA MET A 128 15.36 8.35 -2.80
C MET A 128 14.37 7.30 -2.28
N ILE A 129 13.26 7.78 -1.77
CA ILE A 129 12.15 6.94 -1.30
C ILE A 129 10.98 7.15 -2.25
N SER A 130 10.71 6.18 -3.09
CA SER A 130 9.62 6.24 -4.06
C SER A 130 8.31 5.69 -3.49
N CYS A 131 7.19 6.33 -3.83
CA CYS A 131 5.84 5.84 -3.62
C CYS A 131 5.21 5.47 -4.96
N GLY A 132 4.30 4.50 -4.96
CA GLY A 132 3.55 4.16 -6.18
C GLY A 132 4.28 3.28 -7.20
N ILE A 133 5.37 2.60 -6.81
CA ILE A 133 6.08 1.66 -7.71
C ILE A 133 5.20 0.45 -8.06
N VAL A 134 4.43 -0.05 -7.09
CA VAL A 134 3.61 -1.27 -7.23
C VAL A 134 2.09 -0.98 -7.15
N ASN A 135 1.72 0.29 -7.28
CA ASN A 135 0.36 0.81 -7.16
C ASN A 135 0.30 2.25 -7.73
N ASP A 136 -0.87 2.88 -7.66
CA ASP A 136 -1.00 4.34 -7.75
C ASP A 136 -1.03 4.91 -6.34
N SER A 137 -0.05 5.73 -5.98
CA SER A 137 0.17 6.23 -4.60
C SER A 137 -0.98 7.07 -4.00
N LEU A 138 -1.95 7.47 -4.81
CA LEU A 138 -3.10 8.27 -4.38
C LEU A 138 -4.42 7.49 -4.39
N VAL A 139 -4.40 6.23 -4.78
CA VAL A 139 -5.62 5.45 -4.98
C VAL A 139 -6.48 5.30 -3.72
N PHE A 140 -5.86 5.19 -2.57
CA PHE A 140 -6.54 5.09 -1.28
C PHE A 140 -6.60 6.41 -0.51
N ASP A 141 -6.09 7.50 -1.07
CA ASP A 141 -5.85 8.74 -0.32
C ASP A 141 -7.13 9.38 0.22
N ASN A 142 -8.23 9.29 -0.52
CA ASN A 142 -9.54 9.77 -0.09
C ASN A 142 -10.12 9.03 1.15
N ILE A 143 -9.60 7.85 1.47
CA ILE A 143 -9.99 7.05 2.65
C ILE A 143 -8.90 7.12 3.73
N THR A 144 -7.64 7.11 3.32
CA THR A 144 -6.50 6.94 4.22
C THR A 144 -5.79 8.24 4.58
N ASN A 145 -5.88 9.26 3.71
CA ASN A 145 -5.12 10.51 3.81
C ASN A 145 -3.61 10.25 4.01
N ILE A 146 -3.08 9.20 3.36
CA ILE A 146 -1.69 8.78 3.52
C ILE A 146 -0.71 9.77 2.91
N SER A 147 -1.09 10.46 1.83
CA SER A 147 -0.26 11.47 1.20
C SER A 147 0.08 12.61 2.15
N HIS A 148 -0.90 13.06 2.95
CA HIS A 148 -0.69 14.09 3.96
C HIS A 148 0.27 13.62 5.06
N ASP A 149 0.16 12.38 5.52
CA ASP A 149 1.06 11.83 6.54
C ASP A 149 2.49 11.73 5.98
N LEU A 150 2.67 11.27 4.75
CA LEU A 150 3.96 11.22 4.06
C LEU A 150 4.57 12.61 3.91
N ILE A 151 3.82 13.58 3.39
CA ILE A 151 4.29 14.97 3.25
C ILE A 151 4.71 15.54 4.60
N ASN A 152 3.92 15.34 5.65
CA ASN A 152 4.26 15.82 6.99
C ASN A 152 5.50 15.17 7.57
N TYR A 153 5.73 13.91 7.29
CA TYR A 153 6.93 13.20 7.71
C TYR A 153 8.15 13.71 6.94
N PHE A 154 8.11 13.70 5.62
CA PHE A 154 9.28 14.02 4.77
C PHE A 154 9.68 15.50 4.80
N LYS A 155 8.75 16.45 5.02
CA LYS A 155 9.12 17.87 5.13
C LYS A 155 10.17 18.16 6.23
N ASN A 156 10.29 17.27 7.23
CA ASN A 156 11.24 17.39 8.33
C ASN A 156 12.49 16.51 8.12
N ARG A 157 12.55 15.69 7.06
CA ARG A 157 13.65 14.79 6.73
C ARG A 157 14.45 15.35 5.56
N LYS A 158 15.54 16.10 5.88
CA LYS A 158 16.42 16.70 4.87
C LYS A 158 17.45 15.71 4.29
N ASP A 159 17.52 14.55 4.87
CA ASP A 159 18.43 13.44 4.52
C ASP A 159 17.84 12.50 3.46
N LEU A 160 16.53 12.50 3.29
CA LEU A 160 15.79 11.68 2.34
C LEU A 160 15.10 12.53 1.28
N ILE A 161 14.89 11.95 0.12
CA ILE A 161 14.12 12.52 -1.00
C ILE A 161 12.89 11.63 -1.21
N LEU A 162 11.69 12.24 -1.17
CA LEU A 162 10.43 11.56 -1.51
C LEU A 162 10.10 11.83 -2.96
#